data_1a34e4938314025d3c4a9f8dcf67a758
#
_entry.id   1a34e4938314025d3c4a9f8dcf67a758
#
_cell.length_a   1.000
_cell.length_b   1.000
_cell.length_c   1.000
_cell.angle_alpha   90.00
_cell.angle_beta   90.00
_cell.angle_gamma   90.00
#
_symmetry.space_group_name_H-M   'P 1'
#
loop_
_entity.id
_entity.type
_entity.pdbx_description
1 polymer ?
#
loop_
_entity_poly.entity_id
_entity_poly.type
_entity_poly.pdbx_seq_one_letter_code
_entity_poly.pdbx_strand_id
1 'polypeptide(L)'
;MAVGISKVTKNGSSLNVEWKDGEKSNFNFMWLRDNCPTAHDKDSRHRMFNILNLSTSIEPKSCKVNNEGKLEIEWSEGNHTSYYDQEWLRKNCYTINNKKKYVSPYQLWNNSLQKNLKSISIEHDEIINSDEGLIKWLELLHHKGIAIVKNTPTEKESAFPVLNRISHILSLIHI
;
A
#
# COMPACT_ATOMS: atom_id res chain seq x y z
N MET A 1 9.62 -22.24 1.09
CA MET A 1 10.95 -22.15 1.73
C MET A 1 11.41 -20.72 1.61
N ALA A 2 11.84 -20.11 2.72
CA ALA A 2 12.37 -18.76 2.72
C ALA A 2 13.64 -18.71 1.87
N VAL A 3 13.68 -17.80 0.90
CA VAL A 3 14.84 -17.65 0.00
C VAL A 3 15.85 -16.75 0.68
N GLY A 4 16.95 -17.33 1.18
CA GLY A 4 17.99 -16.59 1.87
C GLY A 4 18.79 -15.65 0.97
N ILE A 5 19.40 -14.60 1.57
CA ILE A 5 20.37 -13.73 0.90
C ILE A 5 21.69 -14.49 0.77
N SER A 6 22.30 -14.46 -0.42
CA SER A 6 23.62 -15.03 -0.69
C SER A 6 24.70 -13.95 -0.66
N LYS A 7 24.43 -12.76 -1.19
CA LYS A 7 25.39 -11.67 -1.30
C LYS A 7 24.70 -10.31 -1.29
N VAL A 8 25.40 -9.32 -0.72
CA VAL A 8 24.95 -7.92 -0.71
C VAL A 8 26.09 -7.04 -1.20
N THR A 9 25.81 -6.13 -2.14
CA THR A 9 26.81 -5.21 -2.71
C THR A 9 26.22 -3.82 -2.91
N LYS A 10 27.00 -2.78 -2.64
CA LYS A 10 26.63 -1.41 -2.98
C LYS A 10 26.77 -1.18 -4.49
N ASN A 11 25.83 -0.43 -5.06
CA ASN A 11 25.86 -0.01 -6.45
C ASN A 11 25.25 1.39 -6.59
N GLY A 12 26.10 2.43 -6.68
CA GLY A 12 25.66 3.82 -6.70
C GLY A 12 24.80 4.15 -5.48
N SER A 13 23.58 4.62 -5.67
CA SER A 13 22.59 4.95 -4.63
C SER A 13 21.72 3.78 -4.19
N SER A 14 22.12 2.55 -4.49
CA SER A 14 21.32 1.36 -4.24
C SER A 14 22.13 0.19 -3.68
N LEU A 15 21.43 -0.77 -3.11
CA LEU A 15 21.93 -2.03 -2.60
C LEU A 15 21.45 -3.15 -3.52
N ASN A 16 22.38 -3.88 -4.10
CA ASN A 16 22.09 -5.10 -4.83
C ASN A 16 22.13 -6.29 -3.86
N VAL A 17 21.05 -7.06 -3.84
CA VAL A 17 20.89 -8.28 -3.06
C VAL A 17 20.78 -9.45 -4.03
N GLU A 18 21.72 -10.39 -3.92
CA GLU A 18 21.67 -11.67 -4.62
C GLU A 18 21.06 -12.71 -3.68
N TRP A 19 20.08 -13.44 -4.20
CA TRP A 19 19.37 -14.47 -3.45
C TRP A 19 19.96 -15.86 -3.72
N LYS A 20 19.76 -16.79 -2.80
CA LYS A 20 20.28 -18.18 -2.96
C LYS A 20 19.65 -18.93 -4.14
N ASP A 21 18.50 -18.48 -4.65
CA ASP A 21 17.86 -19.01 -5.86
C ASP A 21 18.38 -18.38 -7.17
N GLY A 22 19.40 -17.52 -7.09
CA GLY A 22 20.01 -16.85 -8.25
C GLY A 22 19.33 -15.55 -8.67
N GLU A 23 18.18 -15.21 -8.11
CA GLU A 23 17.51 -13.95 -8.39
C GLU A 23 18.27 -12.77 -7.80
N LYS A 24 18.05 -11.57 -8.38
CA LYS A 24 18.69 -10.32 -7.94
C LYS A 24 17.64 -9.26 -7.66
N SER A 25 17.81 -8.56 -6.57
CA SER A 25 16.99 -7.41 -6.17
C SER A 25 17.85 -6.17 -6.04
N ASN A 26 17.29 -5.02 -6.42
CA ASN A 26 17.92 -3.73 -6.23
C ASN A 26 17.03 -2.87 -5.34
N PHE A 27 17.61 -2.27 -4.30
CA PHE A 27 16.90 -1.42 -3.34
C PHE A 27 17.61 -0.08 -3.23
N ASN A 28 16.91 1.00 -3.52
CA ASN A 28 17.42 2.35 -3.30
C ASN A 28 17.65 2.60 -1.81
N PHE A 29 18.72 3.30 -1.43
CA PHE A 29 19.05 3.56 -0.03
C PHE A 29 17.96 4.37 0.68
N MET A 30 17.45 5.42 0.05
CA MET A 30 16.36 6.22 0.62
C MET A 30 15.10 5.37 0.85
N TRP A 31 14.77 4.50 -0.12
CA TRP A 31 13.62 3.61 0.03
C TRP A 31 13.81 2.63 1.20
N LEU A 32 15.00 2.04 1.34
CA LEU A 32 15.30 1.18 2.49
C LEU A 32 15.17 1.96 3.79
N ARG A 33 15.80 3.12 3.89
CA ARG A 33 15.76 3.92 5.12
C ARG A 33 14.34 4.38 5.47
N ASP A 34 13.56 4.75 4.47
CA ASP A 34 12.15 5.17 4.63
C ASP A 34 11.24 4.02 5.09
N ASN A 35 11.49 2.81 4.59
CA ASN A 35 10.72 1.62 4.93
C ASN A 35 11.36 0.78 6.05
N CYS A 36 12.20 1.38 6.88
CA CYS A 36 12.87 0.69 7.97
C CYS A 36 11.86 0.21 9.03
N PRO A 37 11.78 -1.11 9.31
CA PRO A 37 10.85 -1.62 10.30
C PRO A 37 11.07 -1.06 11.71
N THR A 38 12.34 -0.73 12.05
CA THR A 38 12.69 -0.18 13.36
C THR A 38 12.43 1.32 13.49
N ALA A 39 11.97 1.97 12.43
CA ALA A 39 11.55 3.38 12.43
C ALA A 39 10.06 3.57 12.73
N HIS A 40 9.37 2.51 13.13
CA HIS A 40 7.97 2.53 13.51
C HIS A 40 7.82 2.26 15.01
N ASP A 41 6.86 2.94 15.62
CA ASP A 41 6.45 2.63 17.00
C ASP A 41 5.89 1.20 17.07
N LYS A 42 6.26 0.47 18.12
CA LYS A 42 5.93 -0.95 18.23
C LYS A 42 4.42 -1.21 18.43
N ASP A 43 3.75 -0.31 19.14
CA ASP A 43 2.36 -0.49 19.53
C ASP A 43 1.40 0.13 18.52
N SER A 44 1.60 1.41 18.20
CA SER A 44 0.74 2.16 17.27
C SER A 44 1.07 1.92 15.80
N ARG A 45 2.29 1.41 15.50
CA ARG A 45 2.87 1.29 14.15
C ARG A 45 3.02 2.62 13.42
N HIS A 46 2.85 3.74 14.11
CA HIS A 46 3.12 5.04 13.54
C HIS A 46 4.59 5.19 13.19
N ARG A 47 4.85 5.84 12.08
CA ARG A 47 6.21 6.19 11.68
C ARG A 47 6.77 7.24 12.64
N MET A 48 7.87 6.90 13.33
CA MET A 48 8.60 7.80 14.23
C MET A 48 9.70 8.59 13.52
N PHE A 49 9.83 8.39 12.23
CA PHE A 49 10.91 8.92 11.42
C PHE A 49 10.37 9.80 10.29
N ASN A 50 10.95 11.00 10.14
CA ASN A 50 10.64 11.89 9.02
C ASN A 50 11.80 11.85 8.01
N ILE A 51 11.54 11.32 6.81
CA ILE A 51 12.52 11.20 5.74
C ILE A 51 13.09 12.55 5.28
N LEU A 52 12.35 13.64 5.46
CA LEU A 52 12.80 14.98 5.09
C LEU A 52 13.97 15.49 5.95
N ASN A 53 14.26 14.82 7.08
CA ASN A 53 15.40 15.14 7.93
C ASN A 53 16.70 14.47 7.50
N LEU A 54 16.67 13.68 6.41
CA LEU A 54 17.87 13.04 5.86
C LEU A 54 18.39 13.76 4.61
N SER A 55 19.69 13.65 4.41
CA SER A 55 20.29 14.02 3.12
C SER A 55 19.86 13.04 2.03
N THR A 56 19.68 13.57 0.82
CA THR A 56 19.46 12.75 -0.39
C THR A 56 20.67 11.88 -0.75
N SER A 57 21.83 12.17 -0.15
CA SER A 57 23.09 11.43 -0.29
C SER A 57 23.30 10.36 0.78
N ILE A 58 22.26 9.98 1.53
CA ILE A 58 22.37 8.91 2.54
C ILE A 58 22.90 7.62 1.91
N GLU A 59 23.84 6.99 2.59
CA GLU A 59 24.42 5.71 2.17
C GLU A 59 24.71 4.79 3.36
N PRO A 60 24.82 3.48 3.15
CA PRO A 60 25.29 2.55 4.16
C PRO A 60 26.76 2.77 4.50
N LYS A 61 27.11 2.92 5.78
CA LYS A 61 28.47 2.74 6.30
C LYS A 61 28.88 1.28 6.21
N SER A 62 27.97 0.39 6.64
CA SER A 62 28.15 -1.05 6.55
C SER A 62 26.84 -1.74 6.20
N CYS A 63 26.91 -2.87 5.52
CA CYS A 63 25.79 -3.76 5.28
C CYS A 63 26.25 -5.21 5.32
N LYS A 64 25.53 -6.04 6.06
CA LYS A 64 25.83 -7.47 6.23
C LYS A 64 24.57 -8.25 6.52
N VAL A 65 24.63 -9.56 6.32
CA VAL A 65 23.60 -10.46 6.83
C VAL A 65 24.05 -10.94 8.21
N ASN A 66 23.23 -10.71 9.23
CA ASN A 66 23.56 -11.09 10.61
C ASN A 66 23.29 -12.58 10.86
N ASN A 67 23.61 -13.06 12.06
CA ASN A 67 23.45 -14.47 12.45
C ASN A 67 21.99 -14.94 12.45
N GLU A 68 21.03 -14.02 12.56
CA GLU A 68 19.61 -14.30 12.47
C GLU A 68 19.09 -14.33 11.02
N GLY A 69 19.98 -14.14 10.05
CA GLY A 69 19.63 -14.08 8.63
C GLY A 69 19.03 -12.75 8.19
N LYS A 70 18.97 -11.72 9.03
CA LYS A 70 18.46 -10.40 8.66
C LYS A 70 19.52 -9.57 7.97
N LEU A 71 19.11 -8.75 7.01
CA LEU A 71 19.98 -7.71 6.45
C LEU A 71 20.09 -6.57 7.47
N GLU A 72 21.30 -6.35 7.97
CA GLU A 72 21.67 -5.28 8.87
C GLU A 72 22.37 -4.17 8.09
N ILE A 73 21.91 -2.94 8.23
CA ILE A 73 22.45 -1.76 7.56
C ILE A 73 22.71 -0.66 8.59
N GLU A 74 23.96 -0.27 8.74
CA GLU A 74 24.36 0.92 9.47
C GLU A 74 24.45 2.11 8.53
N TRP A 75 23.73 3.18 8.82
CA TRP A 75 23.62 4.33 7.94
C TRP A 75 24.68 5.40 8.21
N SER A 76 25.02 6.19 7.18
CA SER A 76 25.93 7.33 7.29
C SER A 76 25.39 8.45 8.19
N GLU A 77 24.08 8.54 8.31
CA GLU A 77 23.39 9.60 9.04
C GLU A 77 22.41 9.03 10.08
N GLY A 78 22.10 9.88 11.08
CA GLY A 78 21.04 9.59 12.07
C GLY A 78 21.43 8.55 13.12
N ASN A 79 22.71 8.12 13.19
CA ASN A 79 23.20 7.10 14.12
C ASN A 79 22.24 5.91 14.26
N HIS A 80 21.74 5.41 13.12
CA HIS A 80 20.68 4.41 13.06
C HIS A 80 21.15 3.15 12.34
N THR A 81 20.74 2.00 12.91
CA THR A 81 20.92 0.69 12.27
C THR A 81 19.56 0.10 11.93
N SER A 82 19.39 -0.29 10.69
CA SER A 82 18.18 -0.93 10.20
C SER A 82 18.34 -2.44 10.11
N TYR A 83 17.26 -3.16 10.45
CA TYR A 83 17.20 -4.63 10.36
C TYR A 83 16.02 -5.02 9.49
N TYR A 84 16.29 -5.74 8.39
CA TYR A 84 15.26 -6.18 7.45
C TYR A 84 15.20 -7.69 7.40
N ASP A 85 14.02 -8.23 7.60
CA ASP A 85 13.74 -9.63 7.37
C ASP A 85 13.87 -9.99 5.88
N GLN A 86 14.43 -11.17 5.56
CA GLN A 86 14.67 -11.59 4.19
C GLN A 86 13.37 -11.82 3.41
N GLU A 87 12.35 -12.38 4.05
CA GLU A 87 11.04 -12.58 3.42
C GLU A 87 10.35 -11.25 3.12
N TRP A 88 10.45 -10.30 4.06
CA TRP A 88 9.94 -8.97 3.88
C TRP A 88 10.62 -8.25 2.69
N LEU A 89 11.96 -8.29 2.62
CA LEU A 89 12.72 -7.72 1.51
C LEU A 89 12.29 -8.35 0.18
N ARG A 90 12.20 -9.68 0.13
CA ARG A 90 11.81 -10.40 -1.08
C ARG A 90 10.41 -10.03 -1.54
N LYS A 91 9.47 -9.97 -0.61
CA LYS A 91 8.07 -9.59 -0.87
C LYS A 91 7.93 -8.16 -1.39
N ASN A 92 8.72 -7.24 -0.85
CA ASN A 92 8.66 -5.82 -1.17
C ASN A 92 9.65 -5.39 -2.27
N CYS A 93 10.37 -6.31 -2.88
CA CYS A 93 11.27 -6.01 -3.98
C CYS A 93 10.50 -5.52 -5.20
N TYR A 94 10.79 -4.30 -5.65
CA TYR A 94 10.17 -3.68 -6.82
C TYR A 94 10.95 -3.93 -8.13
N THR A 95 12.14 -4.54 -8.07
CA THR A 95 12.98 -4.80 -9.24
C THR A 95 12.90 -6.23 -9.77
N ILE A 96 12.24 -7.14 -9.05
CA ILE A 96 12.02 -8.50 -9.53
C ILE A 96 10.90 -8.51 -10.56
N ASN A 97 11.23 -8.86 -11.78
CA ASN A 97 10.30 -8.88 -12.92
C ASN A 97 9.15 -9.89 -12.77
N ASN A 98 9.26 -10.84 -11.83
CA ASN A 98 8.24 -11.87 -11.56
C ASN A 98 7.11 -11.39 -10.64
N LYS A 99 7.10 -10.14 -10.17
CA LYS A 99 5.87 -9.59 -9.61
C LYS A 99 4.82 -9.67 -10.70
N LYS A 100 3.79 -10.49 -10.46
CA LYS A 100 2.56 -10.45 -11.27
C LYS A 100 2.27 -9.00 -11.52
N LYS A 101 2.28 -8.61 -12.80
CA LYS A 101 2.00 -7.23 -13.19
C LYS A 101 0.70 -6.86 -12.49
N TYR A 102 0.77 -5.92 -11.54
CA TYR A 102 -0.43 -5.48 -10.84
C TYR A 102 -1.37 -4.91 -11.91
N VAL A 103 -2.36 -5.68 -12.26
CA VAL A 103 -3.44 -5.18 -13.11
C VAL A 103 -4.35 -4.42 -12.15
N SER A 104 -4.33 -3.11 -12.29
CA SER A 104 -5.23 -2.26 -11.52
C SER A 104 -6.67 -2.70 -11.78
N PRO A 105 -7.47 -2.97 -10.75
CA PRO A 105 -8.88 -3.25 -10.91
C PRO A 105 -9.66 -2.00 -11.33
N TYR A 106 -9.03 -0.82 -11.27
CA TYR A 106 -9.69 0.45 -11.51
C TYR A 106 -9.98 0.68 -12.98
N GLN A 107 -11.23 1.03 -13.27
CA GLN A 107 -11.71 1.42 -14.59
C GLN A 107 -11.66 2.94 -14.70
N LEU A 108 -10.62 3.43 -15.37
CA LEU A 108 -10.47 4.87 -15.58
C LEU A 108 -11.59 5.41 -16.47
N TRP A 109 -12.09 6.58 -16.15
CA TRP A 109 -13.13 7.27 -16.89
C TRP A 109 -12.80 8.75 -17.08
N ASN A 110 -13.49 9.37 -18.03
CA ASN A 110 -13.37 10.77 -18.36
C ASN A 110 -14.77 11.36 -18.62
N ASN A 111 -14.84 12.51 -19.24
CA ASN A 111 -16.06 13.22 -19.53
C ASN A 111 -17.09 12.39 -20.36
N SER A 112 -16.65 11.36 -21.09
CA SER A 112 -17.58 10.48 -21.83
C SER A 112 -18.53 9.70 -20.91
N LEU A 113 -18.23 9.58 -19.62
CA LEU A 113 -19.09 8.94 -18.62
C LEU A 113 -20.46 9.65 -18.53
N GLN A 114 -20.52 10.96 -18.78
CA GLN A 114 -21.80 11.71 -18.82
C GLN A 114 -22.81 11.13 -19.80
N LYS A 115 -22.34 10.52 -20.89
CA LYS A 115 -23.22 9.87 -21.89
C LYS A 115 -23.78 8.53 -21.43
N ASN A 116 -23.23 7.96 -20.36
CA ASN A 116 -23.63 6.65 -19.84
C ASN A 116 -23.69 6.60 -18.31
N LEU A 117 -24.41 7.54 -17.71
CA LEU A 117 -24.60 7.58 -16.25
C LEU A 117 -25.30 6.32 -15.71
N LYS A 118 -26.06 5.61 -16.54
CA LYS A 118 -26.66 4.32 -16.15
C LYS A 118 -25.61 3.30 -15.72
N SER A 119 -24.41 3.33 -16.30
CA SER A 119 -23.34 2.38 -15.98
C SER A 119 -22.71 2.56 -14.59
N ILE A 120 -23.04 3.65 -13.91
CA ILE A 120 -22.60 3.95 -12.54
C ILE A 120 -23.78 4.21 -11.60
N SER A 121 -25.00 3.91 -12.05
CA SER A 121 -26.22 4.14 -11.27
C SER A 121 -26.74 2.84 -10.69
N ILE A 122 -27.32 2.93 -9.50
CA ILE A 122 -28.01 1.85 -8.81
C ILE A 122 -29.23 2.43 -8.07
N GLU A 123 -30.28 1.64 -7.92
CA GLU A 123 -31.46 2.05 -7.19
C GLU A 123 -31.23 1.94 -5.67
N HIS A 124 -31.72 2.92 -4.91
CA HIS A 124 -31.65 2.92 -3.45
C HIS A 124 -32.19 1.61 -2.85
N ASP A 125 -33.34 1.17 -3.31
CA ASP A 125 -34.02 -0.01 -2.79
C ASP A 125 -33.25 -1.31 -3.09
N GLU A 126 -32.48 -1.38 -4.18
CA GLU A 126 -31.59 -2.52 -4.45
C GLU A 126 -30.52 -2.63 -3.36
N ILE A 127 -29.93 -1.50 -2.95
CA ILE A 127 -28.87 -1.49 -1.90
C ILE A 127 -29.46 -1.88 -0.55
N ILE A 128 -30.66 -1.38 -0.22
CA ILE A 128 -31.26 -1.60 1.10
C ILE A 128 -31.76 -3.03 1.27
N ASN A 129 -32.38 -3.60 0.23
CA ASN A 129 -33.16 -4.81 0.34
C ASN A 129 -32.43 -6.08 -0.11
N SER A 130 -31.25 -5.99 -0.75
CA SER A 130 -30.51 -7.15 -1.19
C SER A 130 -28.99 -7.03 -1.00
N ASP A 131 -28.34 -8.15 -0.75
CA ASP A 131 -26.87 -8.21 -0.68
C ASP A 131 -26.24 -8.11 -2.07
N GLU A 132 -26.92 -8.60 -3.09
CA GLU A 132 -26.49 -8.44 -4.49
C GLU A 132 -26.46 -6.96 -4.89
N GLY A 133 -27.46 -6.17 -4.49
CA GLY A 133 -27.50 -4.73 -4.72
C GLY A 133 -26.38 -4.02 -3.97
N LEU A 134 -26.11 -4.41 -2.71
CA LEU A 134 -25.01 -3.88 -1.94
C LEU A 134 -23.65 -4.19 -2.59
N ILE A 135 -23.42 -5.43 -3.01
CA ILE A 135 -22.19 -5.84 -3.69
C ILE A 135 -22.01 -5.04 -4.99
N LYS A 136 -23.02 -4.93 -5.81
CA LYS A 136 -22.98 -4.15 -7.06
C LYS A 136 -22.60 -2.68 -6.81
N TRP A 137 -23.14 -2.06 -5.76
CA TRP A 137 -22.78 -0.70 -5.36
C TRP A 137 -21.31 -0.60 -4.93
N LEU A 138 -20.84 -1.53 -4.10
CA LEU A 138 -19.45 -1.58 -3.66
C LEU A 138 -18.48 -1.84 -4.82
N GLU A 139 -18.85 -2.68 -5.78
CA GLU A 139 -18.06 -2.92 -6.99
C GLU A 139 -17.93 -1.66 -7.85
N LEU A 140 -19.00 -0.88 -8.01
CA LEU A 140 -18.94 0.41 -8.70
C LEU A 140 -17.94 1.36 -8.02
N LEU A 141 -18.01 1.46 -6.69
CA LEU A 141 -17.08 2.29 -5.92
C LEU A 141 -15.63 1.74 -6.01
N HIS A 142 -15.45 0.42 -5.93
CA HIS A 142 -14.13 -0.19 -6.00
C HIS A 142 -13.48 -0.02 -7.39
N HIS A 143 -14.23 -0.24 -8.45
CA HIS A 143 -13.68 -0.20 -9.81
C HIS A 143 -13.64 1.19 -10.42
N LYS A 144 -14.63 2.03 -10.12
CA LYS A 144 -14.78 3.35 -10.77
C LYS A 144 -14.57 4.54 -9.82
N GLY A 145 -14.58 4.31 -8.50
CA GLY A 145 -14.46 5.37 -7.49
C GLY A 145 -15.69 6.27 -7.37
N ILE A 146 -16.78 5.93 -8.09
CA ILE A 146 -18.03 6.70 -8.12
C ILE A 146 -19.22 5.79 -8.35
N ALA A 147 -20.33 6.07 -7.65
CA ALA A 147 -21.64 5.48 -7.91
C ALA A 147 -22.74 6.52 -7.65
N ILE A 148 -23.80 6.49 -8.43
CA ILE A 148 -24.98 7.32 -8.27
C ILE A 148 -26.12 6.45 -7.74
N VAL A 149 -26.59 6.76 -6.54
CA VAL A 149 -27.76 6.11 -5.97
C VAL A 149 -28.99 6.90 -6.37
N LYS A 150 -29.91 6.26 -7.08
CA LYS A 150 -31.14 6.86 -7.55
C LYS A 150 -32.31 6.59 -6.60
N ASN A 151 -33.33 7.44 -6.69
CA ASN A 151 -34.58 7.32 -5.93
C ASN A 151 -34.36 7.22 -4.41
N THR A 152 -33.26 7.83 -3.92
CA THR A 152 -33.02 7.99 -2.49
C THR A 152 -34.07 8.95 -1.93
N PRO A 153 -34.70 8.64 -0.77
CA PRO A 153 -35.60 9.58 -0.10
C PRO A 153 -34.87 10.90 0.20
N THR A 154 -35.62 12.01 0.16
CA THR A 154 -35.03 13.35 0.31
C THR A 154 -35.09 13.88 1.74
N GLU A 155 -35.60 13.08 2.67
CA GLU A 155 -35.63 13.45 4.08
C GLU A 155 -34.24 13.53 4.68
N LYS A 156 -34.16 14.27 5.78
CA LYS A 156 -32.93 14.37 6.57
C LYS A 156 -32.47 12.96 7.00
N GLU A 157 -31.20 12.71 6.86
CA GLU A 157 -30.57 11.44 7.27
C GLU A 157 -30.86 10.22 6.36
N SER A 158 -31.48 10.40 5.19
CA SER A 158 -31.80 9.31 4.24
C SER A 158 -30.56 8.53 3.76
N ALA A 159 -29.36 9.09 3.89
CA ALA A 159 -28.12 8.39 3.57
C ALA A 159 -27.72 7.33 4.62
N PHE A 160 -28.17 7.47 5.88
CA PHE A 160 -27.75 6.56 6.96
C PHE A 160 -28.14 5.10 6.72
N PRO A 161 -29.35 4.76 6.27
CA PRO A 161 -29.71 3.36 5.99
C PRO A 161 -28.75 2.70 5.00
N VAL A 162 -28.35 3.41 3.94
CA VAL A 162 -27.38 2.90 2.94
C VAL A 162 -26.00 2.70 3.57
N LEU A 163 -25.51 3.69 4.31
CA LEU A 163 -24.19 3.63 4.94
C LEU A 163 -24.10 2.57 6.04
N ASN A 164 -25.18 2.38 6.80
CA ASN A 164 -25.27 1.37 7.85
C ASN A 164 -25.27 -0.08 7.32
N ARG A 165 -25.53 -0.27 6.00
CA ARG A 165 -25.33 -1.56 5.34
C ARG A 165 -23.86 -1.98 5.30
N ILE A 166 -22.92 -1.02 5.38
CA ILE A 166 -21.50 -1.28 5.32
C ILE A 166 -20.91 -1.32 6.74
N SER A 167 -21.17 -0.28 7.55
CA SER A 167 -20.57 -0.13 8.89
C SER A 167 -21.30 0.93 9.70
N HIS A 168 -21.05 0.94 11.01
CA HIS A 168 -21.50 2.03 11.88
C HIS A 168 -20.80 3.34 11.53
N ILE A 169 -21.60 4.40 11.41
CA ILE A 169 -21.11 5.75 11.19
C ILE A 169 -20.79 6.37 12.54
N LEU A 170 -19.53 6.64 12.80
CA LEU A 170 -19.07 7.24 14.05
C LEU A 170 -19.43 8.73 14.13
N SER A 171 -19.30 9.47 13.04
CA SER A 171 -19.71 10.88 12.93
C SER A 171 -19.65 11.34 11.46
N LEU A 172 -20.62 12.19 11.06
CA LEU A 172 -20.58 12.92 9.78
C LEU A 172 -20.01 14.34 9.94
N ILE A 173 -19.68 14.77 11.16
CA ILE A 173 -19.33 16.15 11.46
C ILE A 173 -17.81 16.39 11.53
N HIS A 174 -17.02 15.31 11.60
CA HIS A 174 -15.56 15.38 11.70
C HIS A 174 -14.90 14.85 10.44
N ILE A 175 -15.05 15.56 9.35
CA ILE A 175 -14.17 15.44 8.18
C ILE A 175 -13.35 16.73 8.10
#